data_6419b96ddeda05345c3ae570dea25a95
#
_entry.id   6419b96ddeda05345c3ae570dea25a95
#
_cell.length_a   1.000
_cell.length_b   1.000
_cell.length_c   1.000
_cell.angle_alpha   90.00
_cell.angle_beta   90.00
_cell.angle_gamma   90.00
#
_symmetry.space_group_name_H-M   'P 1'
#
loop_
_entity.id
_entity.type
_entity.pdbx_description
1 polymer ?
#
loop_
_entity_poly.entity_id
_entity_poly.type
_entity_poly.pdbx_seq_one_letter_code
_entity_poly.pdbx_strand_id
1 'polypeptide(L)'
;MLARCLVSCGLSLAAITTLAFAQSPSPNGVVTLNPRGAISTGTDTWSVGARAGDFIFVAGMQGVDPATNKLVEGDEARIRQAFLNLKLIAESAGATLQDCVRLTVYVSDLHRFAPLVSKVQAELWGKPPYPPRTMFEVQRLFDDDIVEIDSIFYAPTKK
;
A
#
# COMPACT_ATOMS: atom_id res chain seq x y z
N MET A 1 -13.15 29.29 -59.35
CA MET A 1 -11.95 28.81 -58.67
C MET A 1 -12.09 29.13 -57.17
N LEU A 2 -12.54 28.16 -56.35
CA LEU A 2 -12.66 28.33 -54.91
C LEU A 2 -11.47 27.62 -54.23
N ALA A 3 -10.66 28.39 -53.56
CA ALA A 3 -9.55 27.88 -52.75
C ALA A 3 -10.09 27.43 -51.36
N ARG A 4 -9.92 26.16 -51.05
CA ARG A 4 -10.26 25.58 -49.71
C ARG A 4 -9.03 25.77 -48.82
N CYS A 5 -9.18 26.60 -47.77
CA CYS A 5 -8.23 26.68 -46.66
C CYS A 5 -8.47 25.49 -45.71
N LEU A 6 -7.47 24.61 -45.59
CA LEU A 6 -7.42 23.57 -44.59
C LEU A 6 -6.79 24.14 -43.32
N VAL A 7 -7.56 24.34 -42.27
CA VAL A 7 -7.08 24.66 -40.93
C VAL A 7 -6.69 23.37 -40.25
N SER A 8 -5.39 23.14 -40.08
CA SER A 8 -4.84 22.06 -39.31
C SER A 8 -4.89 22.43 -37.81
N CYS A 9 -5.82 21.79 -37.06
CA CYS A 9 -5.90 21.95 -35.62
C CYS A 9 -4.92 20.97 -34.96
N GLY A 10 -3.74 21.43 -34.60
CA GLY A 10 -2.76 20.66 -33.87
C GLY A 10 -3.15 20.55 -32.40
N LEU A 11 -3.56 19.33 -31.97
CA LEU A 11 -3.74 19.02 -30.54
C LEU A 11 -2.36 18.87 -29.91
N SER A 12 -1.93 19.87 -29.14
CA SER A 12 -0.77 19.74 -28.23
C SER A 12 -1.19 18.94 -26.99
N LEU A 13 -0.72 17.69 -26.92
CA LEU A 13 -0.79 16.89 -25.71
C LEU A 13 0.21 17.43 -24.70
N ALA A 14 -0.25 18.23 -23.73
CA ALA A 14 0.58 18.63 -22.60
C ALA A 14 0.77 17.41 -21.68
N ALA A 15 1.99 16.87 -21.66
CA ALA A 15 2.37 15.85 -20.69
C ALA A 15 2.42 16.49 -19.30
N ILE A 16 1.42 16.19 -18.46
CA ILE A 16 1.43 16.56 -17.05
C ILE A 16 2.43 15.64 -16.35
N THR A 17 3.66 16.13 -16.21
CA THR A 17 4.67 15.48 -15.34
C THR A 17 4.25 15.72 -13.89
N THR A 18 3.64 14.72 -13.26
CA THR A 18 3.40 14.71 -11.81
C THR A 18 4.74 14.61 -11.11
N LEU A 19 5.21 15.74 -10.57
CA LEU A 19 6.32 15.77 -9.61
C LEU A 19 5.87 15.04 -8.34
N ALA A 20 6.31 13.80 -8.20
CA ALA A 20 6.27 13.12 -6.91
C ALA A 20 7.23 13.89 -5.98
N PHE A 21 6.73 14.46 -4.91
CA PHE A 21 7.57 15.02 -3.86
C PHE A 21 8.32 13.86 -3.19
N ALA A 22 9.53 13.59 -3.66
CA ALA A 22 10.45 12.68 -2.97
C ALA A 22 10.88 13.39 -1.68
N GLN A 23 10.51 12.85 -0.53
CA GLN A 23 11.06 13.31 0.74
C GLN A 23 12.57 13.07 0.73
N SER A 24 13.33 14.09 1.18
CA SER A 24 14.79 13.95 1.29
C SER A 24 15.13 12.82 2.27
N PRO A 25 16.11 11.96 1.94
CA PRO A 25 16.55 10.92 2.84
C PRO A 25 17.03 11.50 4.17
N SER A 26 16.80 10.77 5.26
CA SER A 26 17.44 11.08 6.54
C SER A 26 18.96 10.99 6.40
N PRO A 27 19.76 11.54 7.34
CA PRO A 27 21.23 11.42 7.31
C PRO A 27 21.73 9.99 7.19
N ASN A 28 20.93 9.00 7.59
CA ASN A 28 21.24 7.57 7.52
C ASN A 28 20.69 6.88 6.27
N GLY A 29 20.18 7.63 5.28
CA GLY A 29 19.66 7.09 4.02
C GLY A 29 18.26 6.48 4.10
N VAL A 30 17.53 6.67 5.21
CA VAL A 30 16.13 6.23 5.32
C VAL A 30 15.22 7.26 4.67
N VAL A 31 14.35 6.82 3.77
CA VAL A 31 13.33 7.64 3.08
C VAL A 31 11.96 7.28 3.62
N THR A 32 11.27 8.25 4.22
CA THR A 32 9.89 8.08 4.67
C THR A 32 8.94 8.01 3.47
N LEU A 33 7.96 7.12 3.53
CA LEU A 33 6.97 6.93 2.48
C LEU A 33 5.61 7.46 2.96
N ASN A 34 5.08 8.44 2.21
CA ASN A 34 3.72 8.94 2.35
C ASN A 34 3.15 9.16 0.95
N PRO A 35 2.86 8.08 0.20
CA PRO A 35 2.41 8.20 -1.17
C PRO A 35 1.01 8.81 -1.25
N ARG A 36 0.75 9.49 -2.34
CA ARG A 36 -0.58 10.01 -2.64
C ARG A 36 -1.58 8.84 -2.71
N GLY A 37 -2.70 8.99 -2.05
CA GLY A 37 -3.74 7.96 -1.98
C GLY A 37 -3.55 6.94 -0.85
N ALA A 38 -2.51 7.08 -0.02
CA ALA A 38 -2.44 6.35 1.24
C ALA A 38 -3.43 6.92 2.27
N ILE A 39 -3.71 6.13 3.30
CA ILE A 39 -4.49 6.58 4.44
C ILE A 39 -3.83 7.79 5.11
N SER A 40 -4.65 8.67 5.69
CA SER A 40 -4.13 9.76 6.51
C SER A 40 -3.67 9.24 7.86
N THR A 41 -2.46 9.59 8.27
CA THR A 41 -1.95 9.26 9.61
C THR A 41 -2.65 10.06 10.71
N GLY A 42 -3.31 11.15 10.36
CA GLY A 42 -3.99 12.03 11.31
C GLY A 42 -3.07 12.78 12.28
N THR A 43 -1.82 12.38 12.35
CA THR A 43 -0.78 12.97 13.22
C THR A 43 0.59 12.91 12.54
N ASP A 44 1.54 13.71 13.01
CA ASP A 44 2.92 13.70 12.53
C ASP A 44 3.83 12.76 13.34
N THR A 45 3.24 11.84 14.11
CA THR A 45 4.00 10.97 15.02
C THR A 45 4.40 9.63 14.41
N TRP A 46 3.89 9.29 13.23
CA TRP A 46 4.21 8.06 12.52
C TRP A 46 4.06 8.23 11.00
N SER A 47 4.54 7.26 10.23
CA SER A 47 4.48 7.24 8.77
C SER A 47 3.98 5.89 8.29
N VAL A 48 3.31 5.86 7.14
CA VAL A 48 2.75 4.63 6.59
C VAL A 48 3.82 3.65 6.11
N GLY A 49 5.05 4.12 5.89
CA GLY A 49 6.18 3.25 5.57
C GLY A 49 7.49 3.98 5.45
N ALA A 50 8.56 3.22 5.23
CA ALA A 50 9.90 3.73 4.99
C ALA A 50 10.68 2.81 4.05
N ARG A 51 11.60 3.40 3.26
CA ARG A 51 12.62 2.66 2.52
C ARG A 51 13.98 2.85 3.20
N ALA A 52 14.70 1.75 3.42
CA ALA A 52 16.07 1.73 3.88
C ALA A 52 16.89 0.83 2.95
N GLY A 53 17.70 1.44 2.07
CA GLY A 53 18.40 0.71 1.01
C GLY A 53 17.42 -0.06 0.11
N ASP A 54 17.60 -1.36 -0.01
CA ASP A 54 16.79 -2.24 -0.84
C ASP A 54 15.52 -2.76 -0.12
N PHE A 55 15.32 -2.41 1.16
CA PHE A 55 14.16 -2.84 1.91
C PHE A 55 13.12 -1.73 2.04
N ILE A 56 11.86 -2.15 1.97
CA ILE A 56 10.68 -1.32 2.20
C ILE A 56 9.95 -1.90 3.40
N PHE A 57 9.70 -1.05 4.38
CA PHE A 57 8.96 -1.35 5.59
C PHE A 57 7.62 -0.65 5.51
N VAL A 58 6.54 -1.41 5.56
CA VAL A 58 5.18 -0.88 5.60
C VAL A 58 4.67 -1.04 7.03
N ALA A 59 4.18 0.05 7.60
CA ALA A 59 3.59 0.06 8.94
C ALA A 59 2.31 -0.78 9.00
N GLY A 60 1.75 -0.97 10.17
CA GLY A 60 0.47 -1.65 10.36
C GLY A 60 -0.63 -0.96 9.57
N MET A 61 -1.16 -1.65 8.56
CA MET A 61 -2.26 -1.18 7.72
C MET A 61 -3.55 -1.85 8.14
N GLN A 62 -4.52 -1.03 8.52
CA GLN A 62 -5.89 -1.42 8.82
C GLN A 62 -6.77 -1.37 7.58
N GLY A 63 -8.00 -1.87 7.71
CA GLY A 63 -9.01 -1.84 6.64
C GLY A 63 -9.67 -0.48 6.43
N VAL A 64 -8.89 0.60 6.45
CA VAL A 64 -9.33 1.98 6.26
C VAL A 64 -9.39 2.32 4.77
N ASP A 65 -10.52 2.86 4.31
CA ASP A 65 -10.64 3.43 2.98
C ASP A 65 -9.89 4.78 2.92
N PRO A 66 -8.88 4.93 2.05
CA PRO A 66 -8.09 6.15 1.95
C PRO A 66 -8.88 7.38 1.52
N ALA A 67 -10.00 7.20 0.81
CA ALA A 67 -10.83 8.32 0.34
C ALA A 67 -11.65 8.95 1.46
N THR A 68 -12.11 8.14 2.42
CA THR A 68 -12.98 8.58 3.52
C THR A 68 -12.28 8.60 4.87
N ASN A 69 -11.13 7.96 4.96
CA ASN A 69 -10.37 7.70 6.20
C ASN A 69 -11.22 6.98 7.27
N LYS A 70 -12.10 6.09 6.84
CA LYS A 70 -12.97 5.28 7.71
C LYS A 70 -12.78 3.79 7.44
N LEU A 71 -13.01 2.98 8.46
CA LEU A 71 -13.01 1.53 8.32
C LEU A 71 -14.08 1.07 7.31
N VAL A 72 -13.68 0.20 6.38
CA VAL A 72 -14.59 -0.42 5.41
C VAL A 72 -15.52 -1.38 6.13
N GLU A 73 -16.79 -1.40 5.75
CA GLU A 73 -17.76 -2.34 6.32
C GLU A 73 -17.63 -3.74 5.73
N GLY A 74 -17.88 -4.74 6.58
CA GLY A 74 -17.82 -6.16 6.22
C GLY A 74 -16.42 -6.76 6.36
N ASP A 75 -16.35 -7.94 7.00
CA ASP A 75 -15.10 -8.58 7.40
C ASP A 75 -14.12 -8.81 6.25
N GLU A 76 -14.59 -9.46 5.17
CA GLU A 76 -13.73 -9.74 4.02
C GLU A 76 -13.32 -8.47 3.27
N ALA A 77 -14.22 -7.51 3.10
CA ALA A 77 -13.93 -6.24 2.44
C ALA A 77 -12.90 -5.44 3.24
N ARG A 78 -13.00 -5.43 4.56
CA ARG A 78 -12.07 -4.77 5.47
C ARG A 78 -10.68 -5.40 5.42
N ILE A 79 -10.59 -6.73 5.49
CA ILE A 79 -9.32 -7.45 5.33
C ILE A 79 -8.69 -7.17 3.96
N ARG A 80 -9.48 -7.15 2.92
CA ARG A 80 -9.04 -6.81 1.56
C ARG A 80 -8.48 -5.40 1.49
N GLN A 81 -9.16 -4.44 2.11
CA GLN A 81 -8.70 -3.05 2.14
C GLN A 81 -7.37 -2.90 2.87
N ALA A 82 -7.15 -3.61 3.98
CA ALA A 82 -5.86 -3.61 4.67
C ALA A 82 -4.72 -4.07 3.75
N PHE A 83 -4.91 -5.16 2.99
CA PHE A 83 -3.95 -5.61 1.99
C PHE A 83 -3.76 -4.61 0.84
N LEU A 84 -4.82 -3.94 0.37
CA LEU A 84 -4.73 -2.94 -0.69
C LEU A 84 -3.96 -1.70 -0.24
N ASN A 85 -4.14 -1.26 1.01
CA ASN A 85 -3.38 -0.16 1.60
C ASN A 85 -1.88 -0.51 1.67
N LEU A 86 -1.56 -1.71 2.15
CA LEU A 86 -0.19 -2.22 2.16
C LEU A 86 0.41 -2.28 0.75
N LYS A 87 -0.32 -2.82 -0.23
CA LYS A 87 0.08 -2.92 -1.63
C LYS A 87 0.40 -1.55 -2.22
N LEU A 88 -0.46 -0.56 -2.01
CA LEU A 88 -0.27 0.81 -2.51
C LEU A 88 1.05 1.41 -2.02
N ILE A 89 1.38 1.23 -0.74
CA ILE A 89 2.62 1.77 -0.16
C ILE A 89 3.84 1.06 -0.75
N ALA A 90 3.80 -0.27 -0.86
CA ALA A 90 4.87 -1.06 -1.44
C ALA A 90 5.12 -0.67 -2.92
N GLU A 91 4.05 -0.56 -3.72
CA GLU A 91 4.13 -0.19 -5.14
C GLU A 91 4.63 1.25 -5.34
N SER A 92 4.29 2.17 -4.46
CA SER A 92 4.81 3.54 -4.51
C SER A 92 6.33 3.62 -4.37
N ALA A 93 6.91 2.62 -3.70
CA ALA A 93 8.35 2.49 -3.50
C ALA A 93 9.01 1.49 -4.48
N GLY A 94 8.28 1.01 -5.50
CA GLY A 94 8.82 0.17 -6.56
C GLY A 94 8.82 -1.33 -6.27
N ALA A 95 8.14 -1.80 -5.22
CA ALA A 95 7.91 -3.22 -4.96
C ALA A 95 6.56 -3.69 -5.50
N THR A 96 6.41 -5.00 -5.65
CA THR A 96 5.16 -5.70 -5.90
C THR A 96 4.84 -6.61 -4.72
N LEU A 97 3.64 -7.18 -4.67
CA LEU A 97 3.31 -8.16 -3.64
C LEU A 97 4.24 -9.38 -3.65
N GLN A 98 4.80 -9.75 -4.80
CA GLN A 98 5.75 -10.87 -4.96
C GLN A 98 7.11 -10.59 -4.32
N ASP A 99 7.45 -9.33 -4.10
CA ASP A 99 8.70 -8.91 -3.45
C ASP A 99 8.59 -8.92 -1.91
N CYS A 100 7.43 -9.33 -1.37
CA CYS A 100 7.19 -9.41 0.05
C CYS A 100 8.04 -10.52 0.69
N VAL A 101 8.87 -10.17 1.67
CA VAL A 101 9.73 -11.10 2.40
C VAL A 101 9.21 -11.42 3.79
N ARG A 102 8.24 -10.68 4.28
CA ARG A 102 7.59 -10.92 5.55
C ARG A 102 6.22 -10.24 5.63
N LEU A 103 5.23 -10.97 6.16
CA LEU A 103 3.95 -10.44 6.63
C LEU A 103 3.77 -10.75 8.12
N THR A 104 3.33 -9.74 8.88
CA THR A 104 2.77 -9.94 10.21
C THR A 104 1.31 -9.50 10.18
N VAL A 105 0.42 -10.36 10.63
CA VAL A 105 -1.02 -10.11 10.62
C VAL A 105 -1.54 -10.19 12.05
N TYR A 106 -2.16 -9.14 12.50
CA TYR A 106 -2.82 -9.05 13.78
C TYR A 106 -4.32 -9.07 13.54
N VAL A 107 -5.04 -9.92 14.29
CA VAL A 107 -6.50 -10.05 14.20
C VAL A 107 -7.12 -10.04 15.59
N SER A 108 -8.35 -9.57 15.70
CA SER A 108 -9.08 -9.54 16.97
C SER A 108 -9.72 -10.90 17.33
N ASP A 109 -9.79 -11.83 16.38
CA ASP A 109 -10.26 -13.22 16.58
C ASP A 109 -9.56 -14.10 15.52
N LEU A 110 -8.55 -14.85 15.97
CA LEU A 110 -7.74 -15.67 15.09
C LEU A 110 -8.54 -16.79 14.43
N HIS A 111 -9.45 -17.41 15.18
CA HIS A 111 -10.25 -18.51 14.67
C HIS A 111 -11.23 -18.06 13.58
N ARG A 112 -11.83 -16.89 13.77
CA ARG A 112 -12.77 -16.28 12.82
C ARG A 112 -12.09 -15.73 11.58
N PHE A 113 -10.98 -14.99 11.74
CA PHE A 113 -10.44 -14.20 10.66
C PHE A 113 -9.29 -14.86 9.88
N ALA A 114 -8.59 -15.85 10.43
CA ALA A 114 -7.49 -16.52 9.71
C ALA A 114 -7.90 -17.14 8.36
N PRO A 115 -9.09 -17.78 8.23
CA PRO A 115 -9.55 -18.29 6.94
C PRO A 115 -9.78 -17.17 5.91
N LEU A 116 -10.37 -16.03 6.33
CA LEU A 116 -10.64 -14.89 5.47
C LEU A 116 -9.34 -14.19 5.03
N VAL A 117 -8.40 -14.00 5.96
CA VAL A 117 -7.05 -13.48 5.64
C VAL A 117 -6.36 -14.35 4.61
N SER A 118 -6.40 -15.67 4.79
CA SER A 118 -5.77 -16.63 3.87
C SER A 118 -6.42 -16.60 2.49
N LYS A 119 -7.74 -16.51 2.42
CA LYS A 119 -8.51 -16.37 1.18
C LYS A 119 -8.10 -15.10 0.43
N VAL A 120 -8.19 -13.94 1.09
CA VAL A 120 -7.89 -12.64 0.47
C VAL A 120 -6.42 -12.57 0.03
N GLN A 121 -5.49 -13.06 0.86
CA GLN A 121 -4.08 -13.14 0.48
C GLN A 121 -3.89 -13.99 -0.77
N ALA A 122 -4.49 -15.18 -0.86
CA ALA A 122 -4.37 -16.05 -2.02
C ALA A 122 -4.91 -15.40 -3.30
N GLU A 123 -6.02 -14.67 -3.21
CA GLU A 123 -6.59 -13.94 -4.34
C GLU A 123 -5.66 -12.81 -4.83
N LEU A 124 -5.07 -12.05 -3.90
CA LEU A 124 -4.21 -10.91 -4.25
C LEU A 124 -2.83 -11.34 -4.78
N TRP A 125 -2.26 -12.41 -4.25
CA TRP A 125 -0.98 -12.98 -4.74
C TRP A 125 -1.16 -13.85 -5.99
N GLY A 126 -2.34 -14.43 -6.17
CA GLY A 126 -2.72 -15.25 -7.33
C GLY A 126 -2.14 -16.66 -7.31
N LYS A 127 -0.84 -16.83 -7.06
CA LYS A 127 -0.16 -18.12 -7.05
C LYS A 127 1.06 -18.16 -6.14
N PRO A 128 1.49 -19.35 -5.68
CA PRO A 128 2.76 -19.53 -4.96
C PRO A 128 3.98 -19.06 -5.78
N PRO A 129 5.11 -18.75 -5.10
CA PRO A 129 5.29 -18.80 -3.65
C PRO A 129 4.60 -17.65 -2.91
N TYR A 130 4.07 -17.92 -1.72
CA TYR A 130 3.54 -16.90 -0.81
C TYR A 130 4.65 -16.46 0.17
N PRO A 131 4.61 -15.22 0.68
CA PRO A 131 5.58 -14.76 1.65
C PRO A 131 5.45 -15.50 2.99
N PRO A 132 6.53 -15.61 3.76
CA PRO A 132 6.44 -16.06 5.14
C PRO A 132 5.53 -15.13 5.93
N ARG A 133 4.59 -15.72 6.68
CA ARG A 133 3.57 -15.00 7.44
C ARG A 133 3.50 -15.50 8.87
N THR A 134 3.41 -14.56 9.82
CA THR A 134 3.01 -14.82 11.20
C THR A 134 1.66 -14.16 11.44
N MET A 135 0.76 -14.84 12.17
CA MET A 135 -0.54 -14.29 12.54
C MET A 135 -0.72 -14.38 14.05
N PHE A 136 -1.20 -13.30 14.64
CA PHE A 136 -1.45 -13.18 16.06
C PHE A 136 -2.88 -12.76 16.34
N GLU A 137 -3.48 -13.32 17.38
CA GLU A 137 -4.64 -12.72 18.00
C GLU A 137 -4.19 -11.65 18.99
N VAL A 138 -4.85 -10.52 18.97
CA VAL A 138 -4.61 -9.39 19.85
C VAL A 138 -5.91 -8.97 20.54
N GLN A 139 -5.79 -8.48 21.76
CA GLN A 139 -6.96 -8.08 22.53
C GLN A 139 -7.78 -6.97 21.87
N ARG A 140 -7.11 -6.01 21.22
CA ARG A 140 -7.75 -4.87 20.55
C ARG A 140 -6.80 -4.26 19.52
N LEU A 141 -7.37 -3.83 18.41
CA LEU A 141 -6.74 -2.97 17.41
C LEU A 141 -7.31 -1.55 17.53
N PHE A 142 -6.64 -0.59 16.93
CA PHE A 142 -7.07 0.80 16.92
C PHE A 142 -8.44 0.90 16.22
N ASP A 143 -9.33 1.76 16.73
CA ASP A 143 -10.72 1.93 16.26
C ASP A 143 -11.55 0.63 16.24
N ASP A 144 -11.22 -0.34 17.12
CA ASP A 144 -11.86 -1.65 17.18
C ASP A 144 -11.86 -2.39 15.83
N ASP A 145 -10.81 -2.20 15.03
CA ASP A 145 -10.64 -2.94 13.78
C ASP A 145 -10.43 -4.45 14.04
N ILE A 146 -10.71 -5.24 13.02
CA ILE A 146 -10.60 -6.71 13.07
C ILE A 146 -9.26 -7.22 12.57
N VAL A 147 -8.50 -6.37 11.83
CA VAL A 147 -7.25 -6.74 11.19
C VAL A 147 -6.29 -5.57 11.08
N GLU A 148 -5.00 -5.87 11.28
CA GLU A 148 -3.89 -4.98 10.94
C GLU A 148 -2.76 -5.80 10.36
N ILE A 149 -2.07 -5.28 9.32
CA ILE A 149 -1.05 -6.02 8.59
C ILE A 149 0.17 -5.12 8.40
N ASP A 150 1.32 -5.52 8.94
CA ASP A 150 2.62 -4.95 8.59
C ASP A 150 3.39 -5.86 7.62
N SER A 151 4.39 -5.30 6.94
CA SER A 151 5.17 -6.07 5.99
C SER A 151 6.54 -5.49 5.69
N ILE A 152 7.41 -6.37 5.20
CA ILE A 152 8.74 -6.02 4.68
C ILE A 152 8.83 -6.54 3.25
N PHE A 153 9.31 -5.68 2.34
CA PHE A 153 9.58 -6.03 0.95
C PHE A 153 11.06 -5.87 0.63
N TYR A 154 11.55 -6.68 -0.31
CA TYR A 154 12.87 -6.55 -0.88
C TYR A 154 12.75 -6.10 -2.34
N ALA A 155 13.12 -4.88 -2.62
CA ALA A 155 13.03 -4.27 -3.95
C ALA A 155 14.28 -3.44 -4.21
N PRO A 156 15.36 -4.07 -4.71
CA PRO A 156 16.62 -3.38 -4.97
C PRO A 156 16.42 -2.26 -6.00
N THR A 157 16.98 -1.10 -5.69
CA THR A 157 17.06 -0.01 -6.65
C THR A 157 17.97 -0.41 -7.79
N LYS A 158 17.47 -0.44 -9.02
CA LYS A 158 18.31 -0.67 -10.20
C LYS A 158 19.42 0.37 -10.23
N LYS A 159 20.66 -0.11 -10.22
CA LYS A 159 21.83 0.72 -10.42
C LYS A 159 21.88 1.23 -11.85
#